data_70ce4344a64db6c9537d37e43cd6887b
#
_entry.id   70ce4344a64db6c9537d37e43cd6887b
#
_cell.length_a   1.000
_cell.length_b   1.000
_cell.length_c   1.000
_cell.angle_alpha   90.00
_cell.angle_beta   90.00
_cell.angle_gamma   90.00
#
_symmetry.space_group_name_H-M   'P 1'
#
loop_
_entity.id
_entity.type
_entity.pdbx_description
1 polymer ?
#
loop_
_entity_poly.entity_id
_entity_poly.type
_entity_poly.pdbx_seq_one_letter_code
_entity_poly.pdbx_strand_id
1 'polypeptide(L)'
;MRFAPLACATVALAACATVPPAATPTVDVAPTVAASAETDPVDTAADAADDPAIWRNPRDPAKSLVIGTDKKAGIHVYDLAGKRVSFTAAARLNNVDLRDLGGRVIVAASDRADVTQGHVALFTLDTAAARLVPMGRYPSGAGEAYGMCLWRRAKDGALFGFVVMKDGRIDQVAIDLAAPAPKVTTVRSMKLGTQAEGCVVDDRTGLLYVAEEDVGLWRFAADPAAPTTATAIAQVDGRTLVADAEGLALAPRGRTGGYLVVSSQGDNAYTLYRLPGVTYAGRFRIGGGAIDGTSDTDGIELALGDFGPDYPAGLFVAQDGDNAPATQNFKYVSWARVLRALKLR
;
A
#
# COMPACT_ATOMS: atom_id res chain seq x y z
N MET A 1 -25.48 -21.05 87.93
CA MET A 1 -25.07 -19.88 87.19
C MET A 1 -24.30 -20.32 85.98
N ARG A 2 -24.87 -20.24 84.79
CA ARG A 2 -24.23 -20.54 83.52
C ARG A 2 -24.09 -19.26 82.72
N PHE A 3 -22.87 -18.84 82.45
CA PHE A 3 -22.58 -17.70 81.58
C PHE A 3 -22.53 -18.20 80.09
N ALA A 4 -23.29 -17.54 79.23
CA ALA A 4 -23.23 -17.72 77.76
C ALA A 4 -22.23 -16.71 77.17
N PRO A 5 -21.41 -17.09 76.20
CA PRO A 5 -20.56 -16.14 75.54
C PRO A 5 -21.29 -15.39 74.42
N LEU A 6 -21.08 -14.08 74.37
CA LEU A 6 -21.61 -13.15 73.37
C LEU A 6 -20.67 -13.26 72.13
N ALA A 7 -21.20 -13.70 71.00
CA ALA A 7 -20.47 -13.72 69.73
C ALA A 7 -20.59 -12.35 69.05
N CYS A 8 -19.47 -11.68 68.84
CA CYS A 8 -19.38 -10.42 68.11
C CYS A 8 -19.18 -10.74 66.63
N ALA A 9 -20.17 -10.46 65.79
CA ALA A 9 -20.08 -10.60 64.32
C ALA A 9 -19.47 -9.34 63.73
N THR A 10 -18.26 -9.46 63.17
CA THR A 10 -17.62 -8.41 62.37
C THR A 10 -18.13 -8.46 60.96
N VAL A 11 -18.83 -7.43 60.52
CA VAL A 11 -19.23 -7.24 59.11
C VAL A 11 -18.07 -6.60 58.39
N ALA A 12 -17.47 -7.35 57.48
CA ALA A 12 -16.45 -6.83 56.54
C ALA A 12 -17.15 -6.13 55.36
N LEU A 13 -17.06 -4.81 55.26
CA LEU A 13 -17.44 -4.08 54.06
C LEU A 13 -16.42 -4.30 52.96
N ALA A 14 -16.79 -5.03 51.93
CA ALA A 14 -16.01 -5.11 50.69
C ALA A 14 -16.17 -3.81 49.89
N ALA A 15 -15.14 -2.96 49.86
CA ALA A 15 -15.10 -1.80 48.98
C ALA A 15 -14.86 -2.30 47.53
N CYS A 16 -15.92 -2.21 46.69
CA CYS A 16 -15.75 -2.35 45.24
C CYS A 16 -14.94 -1.16 44.72
N ALA A 17 -13.65 -1.38 44.45
CA ALA A 17 -12.85 -0.42 43.72
C ALA A 17 -13.35 -0.40 42.27
N THR A 18 -14.02 0.67 41.85
CA THR A 18 -14.34 0.91 40.42
C THR A 18 -13.05 1.21 39.67
N VAL A 19 -12.64 0.30 38.82
CA VAL A 19 -11.55 0.56 37.86
C VAL A 19 -12.03 1.68 36.94
N PRO A 20 -11.32 2.81 36.81
CA PRO A 20 -11.70 3.84 35.87
C PRO A 20 -11.62 3.26 34.44
N PRO A 21 -12.55 3.62 33.52
CA PRO A 21 -12.49 3.20 32.17
C PRO A 21 -11.15 3.61 31.54
N ALA A 22 -10.52 2.70 30.79
CA ALA A 22 -9.30 3.02 30.08
C ALA A 22 -9.55 4.21 29.15
N ALA A 23 -8.70 5.23 29.22
CA ALA A 23 -8.80 6.38 28.34
C ALA A 23 -8.67 5.91 26.89
N THR A 24 -9.62 6.31 26.03
CA THR A 24 -9.53 6.04 24.59
C THR A 24 -8.24 6.68 24.07
N PRO A 25 -7.41 5.96 23.30
CA PRO A 25 -6.20 6.52 22.71
C PRO A 25 -6.55 7.76 21.88
N THR A 26 -5.87 8.87 22.11
CA THR A 26 -6.00 10.06 21.25
C THR A 26 -5.11 9.87 20.04
N VAL A 27 -5.70 10.00 18.85
CA VAL A 27 -4.98 9.94 17.56
C VAL A 27 -3.92 11.04 17.51
N ASP A 28 -2.71 10.73 17.04
CA ASP A 28 -1.63 11.71 16.93
C ASP A 28 -1.97 12.78 15.87
N VAL A 29 -1.47 14.00 16.08
CA VAL A 29 -1.68 15.11 15.16
C VAL A 29 -1.12 14.79 13.78
N ALA A 30 -1.94 14.95 12.75
CA ALA A 30 -1.57 14.79 11.35
C ALA A 30 -1.76 16.13 10.62
N PRO A 31 -0.68 16.87 10.29
CA PRO A 31 -0.80 18.07 9.48
C PRO A 31 -1.39 17.74 8.12
N THR A 32 -2.18 18.67 7.58
CA THR A 32 -2.78 18.53 6.26
C THR A 32 -1.84 19.07 5.17
N VAL A 33 -1.70 18.33 4.08
CA VAL A 33 -0.91 18.69 2.89
C VAL A 33 -1.85 18.75 1.69
N ALA A 34 -1.84 19.88 0.97
CA ALA A 34 -2.68 20.05 -0.21
C ALA A 34 -2.19 19.20 -1.37
N ALA A 35 -3.13 18.56 -2.09
CA ALA A 35 -2.85 17.94 -3.38
C ALA A 35 -2.39 19.00 -4.40
N SER A 36 -1.53 18.59 -5.31
CA SER A 36 -1.02 19.44 -6.41
C SER A 36 -1.83 19.23 -7.69
N ALA A 37 -2.32 18.02 -7.90
CA ALA A 37 -3.20 17.62 -8.98
C ALA A 37 -4.05 16.43 -8.53
N GLU A 38 -5.04 16.09 -9.33
CA GLU A 38 -5.84 14.89 -9.20
C GLU A 38 -6.09 14.27 -10.57
N THR A 39 -6.35 12.97 -10.64
CA THR A 39 -6.62 12.33 -11.93
C THR A 39 -8.04 12.60 -12.42
N ASP A 40 -8.24 12.50 -13.73
CA ASP A 40 -9.57 12.23 -14.25
C ASP A 40 -10.15 11.03 -13.47
N PRO A 41 -11.43 11.05 -13.07
CA PRO A 41 -12.03 9.96 -12.31
C PRO A 41 -12.04 8.63 -13.08
N VAL A 42 -12.07 7.52 -12.37
CA VAL A 42 -12.32 6.21 -13.01
C VAL A 42 -13.73 6.14 -13.57
N ASP A 43 -13.96 5.25 -14.54
CA ASP A 43 -15.26 5.20 -15.23
C ASP A 43 -16.36 4.51 -14.40
N THR A 44 -15.97 3.70 -13.43
CA THR A 44 -16.89 2.90 -12.62
C THR A 44 -17.33 3.63 -11.36
N ALA A 45 -18.62 3.60 -11.08
CA ALA A 45 -19.18 4.18 -9.87
C ALA A 45 -18.97 3.32 -8.61
N ALA A 46 -19.15 3.93 -7.45
CA ALA A 46 -18.95 3.39 -6.11
C ALA A 46 -17.47 2.97 -5.89
N ASP A 47 -17.20 2.00 -5.05
CA ASP A 47 -15.87 1.49 -4.72
C ASP A 47 -15.21 0.86 -5.98
N ALA A 48 -14.32 1.60 -6.64
CA ALA A 48 -13.76 1.25 -7.94
C ALA A 48 -12.28 1.59 -8.13
N ALA A 49 -11.82 2.83 -7.87
CA ALA A 49 -10.39 3.10 -7.86
C ALA A 49 -9.72 2.37 -6.69
N ASP A 50 -8.51 1.84 -6.90
CA ASP A 50 -7.85 1.06 -5.87
C ASP A 50 -6.39 1.48 -5.67
N ASP A 51 -5.50 1.07 -6.54
CA ASP A 51 -4.06 1.18 -6.30
C ASP A 51 -3.33 1.86 -7.46
N PRO A 52 -2.39 2.77 -7.16
CA PRO A 52 -1.56 3.41 -8.17
C PRO A 52 -0.16 2.79 -8.27
N ALA A 53 0.45 2.89 -9.45
CA ALA A 53 1.88 2.68 -9.65
C ALA A 53 2.48 3.82 -10.47
N ILE A 54 3.73 4.21 -10.22
CA ILE A 54 4.38 5.36 -10.85
C ILE A 54 5.56 4.90 -11.70
N TRP A 55 5.51 5.17 -13.01
CA TRP A 55 6.68 5.08 -13.87
C TRP A 55 7.33 6.47 -14.02
N ARG A 56 8.54 6.62 -13.46
CA ARG A 56 9.33 7.84 -13.65
C ARG A 56 10.12 7.73 -14.95
N ASN A 57 9.85 8.64 -15.88
CA ASN A 57 10.60 8.71 -17.14
C ASN A 57 12.05 9.14 -16.87
N PRO A 58 13.06 8.27 -17.13
CA PRO A 58 14.46 8.61 -16.83
C PRO A 58 15.07 9.67 -17.76
N ARG A 59 14.46 9.91 -18.93
CA ARG A 59 14.96 10.88 -19.92
C ARG A 59 14.26 12.23 -19.84
N ASP A 60 12.98 12.21 -19.55
CA ASP A 60 12.14 13.40 -19.45
C ASP A 60 11.13 13.22 -18.31
N PRO A 61 11.53 13.52 -17.07
CA PRO A 61 10.68 13.28 -15.90
C PRO A 61 9.31 13.95 -15.96
N ALA A 62 9.15 15.03 -16.72
CA ALA A 62 7.84 15.67 -16.91
C ALA A 62 6.86 14.82 -17.74
N LYS A 63 7.36 13.79 -18.44
CA LYS A 63 6.57 12.78 -19.17
C LYS A 63 6.48 11.45 -18.42
N SER A 64 6.59 11.48 -17.11
CA SER A 64 6.31 10.33 -16.26
C SER A 64 4.82 9.98 -16.30
N LEU A 65 4.49 8.73 -15.96
CA LEU A 65 3.13 8.22 -16.04
C LEU A 65 2.72 7.61 -14.70
N VAL A 66 1.44 7.74 -14.40
CA VAL A 66 0.79 7.06 -13.28
C VAL A 66 -0.18 6.04 -13.84
N ILE A 67 -0.12 4.83 -13.32
CA ILE A 67 -1.05 3.75 -13.63
C ILE A 67 -2.01 3.65 -12.45
N GLY A 68 -3.31 3.52 -12.71
CA GLY A 68 -4.31 3.36 -11.64
C GLY A 68 -5.32 2.28 -11.99
N THR A 69 -5.66 1.43 -11.04
CA THR A 69 -6.65 0.37 -11.25
C THR A 69 -8.07 0.89 -11.05
N ASP A 70 -8.99 0.37 -11.87
CA ASP A 70 -10.43 0.37 -11.65
C ASP A 70 -10.84 -1.09 -11.40
N LYS A 71 -11.16 -1.41 -10.15
CA LYS A 71 -11.47 -2.77 -9.66
C LYS A 71 -12.54 -3.50 -10.48
N LYS A 72 -13.28 -2.80 -11.33
CA LYS A 72 -14.44 -3.34 -12.05
C LYS A 72 -14.28 -3.29 -13.56
N ALA A 73 -13.40 -2.41 -14.09
CA ALA A 73 -13.31 -2.15 -15.51
C ALA A 73 -11.92 -2.43 -16.12
N GLY A 74 -10.84 -2.23 -15.36
CA GLY A 74 -9.49 -2.46 -15.86
C GLY A 74 -8.44 -1.52 -15.29
N ILE A 75 -7.65 -0.88 -16.15
CA ILE A 75 -6.48 -0.13 -15.72
C ILE A 75 -6.27 1.11 -16.60
N HIS A 76 -6.07 2.23 -15.94
CA HIS A 76 -5.87 3.54 -16.55
C HIS A 76 -4.39 3.92 -16.57
N VAL A 77 -4.00 4.78 -17.51
CA VAL A 77 -2.72 5.49 -17.52
C VAL A 77 -3.01 6.98 -17.54
N TYR A 78 -2.33 7.72 -16.66
CA TYR A 78 -2.48 9.15 -16.48
C TYR A 78 -1.13 9.86 -16.65
N ASP A 79 -1.16 11.12 -17.07
CA ASP A 79 0.00 12.01 -17.05
C ASP A 79 0.17 12.70 -15.67
N LEU A 80 1.19 13.54 -15.53
CA LEU A 80 1.46 14.27 -14.28
C LEU A 80 0.47 15.43 -13.99
N ALA A 81 -0.36 15.80 -14.96
CA ALA A 81 -1.47 16.72 -14.75
C ALA A 81 -2.75 15.98 -14.29
N GLY A 82 -2.69 14.65 -14.17
CA GLY A 82 -3.82 13.80 -13.83
C GLY A 82 -4.72 13.45 -15.02
N LYS A 83 -4.37 13.87 -16.22
CA LYS A 83 -5.16 13.58 -17.41
C LYS A 83 -5.03 12.11 -17.81
N ARG A 84 -6.16 11.42 -18.00
CA ARG A 84 -6.18 10.07 -18.55
C ARG A 84 -5.70 10.09 -20.00
N VAL A 85 -4.61 9.36 -20.26
CA VAL A 85 -4.02 9.26 -21.60
C VAL A 85 -4.37 7.95 -22.29
N SER A 86 -4.65 6.89 -21.54
CA SER A 86 -5.17 5.62 -22.09
C SER A 86 -5.90 4.80 -21.03
N PHE A 87 -6.68 3.83 -21.52
CA PHE A 87 -7.36 2.81 -20.72
C PHE A 87 -7.20 1.46 -21.38
N THR A 88 -7.00 0.43 -20.56
CA THR A 88 -6.96 -0.96 -20.99
C THR A 88 -8.00 -1.75 -20.21
N ALA A 89 -9.03 -2.24 -20.90
CA ALA A 89 -10.03 -3.10 -20.30
C ALA A 89 -9.39 -4.39 -19.83
N ALA A 90 -9.68 -4.79 -18.61
CA ALA A 90 -9.19 -6.01 -17.99
C ALA A 90 -10.24 -6.56 -17.02
N ALA A 91 -10.01 -7.78 -16.54
CA ALA A 91 -10.84 -8.36 -15.49
C ALA A 91 -10.67 -7.57 -14.17
N ARG A 92 -11.30 -8.02 -13.10
CA ARG A 92 -11.30 -7.37 -11.77
C ARG A 92 -9.87 -7.27 -11.19
N LEU A 93 -9.14 -6.22 -11.58
CA LEU A 93 -7.82 -5.91 -11.03
C LEU A 93 -7.97 -5.17 -9.70
N ASN A 94 -7.09 -5.48 -8.75
CA ASN A 94 -7.01 -4.77 -7.47
C ASN A 94 -5.69 -3.97 -7.42
N ASN A 95 -4.65 -4.44 -6.72
CA ASN A 95 -3.39 -3.72 -6.64
C ASN A 95 -2.54 -3.85 -7.91
N VAL A 96 -1.67 -2.86 -8.11
CA VAL A 96 -0.76 -2.79 -9.26
C VAL A 96 0.63 -2.33 -8.82
N ASP A 97 1.67 -2.94 -9.38
CA ASP A 97 3.06 -2.48 -9.22
C ASP A 97 3.81 -2.60 -10.55
N LEU A 98 4.92 -1.89 -10.67
CA LEU A 98 5.74 -1.92 -11.87
C LEU A 98 7.25 -1.98 -11.58
N ARG A 99 8.00 -2.52 -12.53
CA ARG A 99 9.48 -2.44 -12.54
C ARG A 99 9.99 -2.10 -13.93
N ASP A 100 10.84 -1.09 -14.01
CA ASP A 100 11.60 -0.78 -15.22
C ASP A 100 12.86 -1.67 -15.27
N LEU A 101 12.91 -2.53 -16.27
CA LEU A 101 14.00 -3.49 -16.49
C LEU A 101 15.05 -2.97 -17.49
N GLY A 102 15.25 -1.66 -17.54
CA GLY A 102 16.19 -1.03 -18.48
C GLY A 102 15.53 -0.65 -19.81
N GLY A 103 14.34 -0.08 -19.74
CA GLY A 103 13.53 0.38 -20.87
C GLY A 103 12.41 -0.59 -21.26
N ARG A 104 12.34 -1.77 -20.68
CA ARG A 104 11.16 -2.64 -20.70
C ARG A 104 10.45 -2.52 -19.36
N VAL A 105 9.36 -1.78 -19.32
CA VAL A 105 8.58 -1.57 -18.11
C VAL A 105 7.53 -2.67 -18.00
N ILE A 106 7.65 -3.49 -16.97
CA ILE A 106 6.68 -4.55 -16.65
C ILE A 106 5.72 -4.01 -15.60
N VAL A 107 4.43 -4.16 -15.84
CA VAL A 107 3.34 -3.85 -14.92
C VAL A 107 2.65 -5.15 -14.56
N ALA A 108 2.43 -5.37 -13.28
CA ALA A 108 1.72 -6.53 -12.77
C ALA A 108 0.59 -6.08 -11.86
N ALA A 109 -0.58 -6.67 -12.00
CA ALA A 109 -1.72 -6.44 -11.13
C ALA A 109 -2.26 -7.76 -10.57
N SER A 110 -2.76 -7.73 -9.34
CA SER A 110 -3.57 -8.82 -8.80
C SER A 110 -4.91 -8.87 -9.52
N ASP A 111 -5.32 -10.05 -9.93
CA ASP A 111 -6.57 -10.26 -10.65
C ASP A 111 -7.47 -11.21 -9.84
N ARG A 112 -8.56 -10.66 -9.34
CA ARG A 112 -9.55 -11.28 -8.46
C ARG A 112 -10.87 -11.62 -9.18
N ALA A 113 -10.85 -11.76 -10.50
CA ALA A 113 -12.02 -12.13 -11.27
C ALA A 113 -12.53 -13.53 -10.92
N ASP A 114 -11.63 -14.43 -10.50
CA ASP A 114 -11.96 -15.72 -9.91
C ASP A 114 -11.58 -15.70 -8.42
N VAL A 115 -12.57 -15.68 -7.55
CA VAL A 115 -12.37 -15.63 -6.08
C VAL A 115 -11.85 -16.95 -5.49
N THR A 116 -11.81 -18.02 -6.30
CA THR A 116 -11.29 -19.35 -5.89
C THR A 116 -9.86 -19.60 -6.37
N GLN A 117 -9.41 -18.85 -7.39
CA GLN A 117 -8.09 -18.96 -7.99
C GLN A 117 -7.55 -17.57 -8.33
N GLY A 118 -6.62 -17.08 -7.51
CA GLY A 118 -5.95 -15.81 -7.76
C GLY A 118 -5.05 -15.85 -8.98
N HIS A 119 -4.93 -14.73 -9.66
CA HIS A 119 -4.09 -14.59 -10.84
C HIS A 119 -3.24 -13.32 -10.76
N VAL A 120 -2.16 -13.32 -11.55
CA VAL A 120 -1.37 -12.14 -11.88
C VAL A 120 -1.67 -11.75 -13.32
N ALA A 121 -2.18 -10.54 -13.54
CA ALA A 121 -2.28 -9.94 -14.86
C ALA A 121 -0.99 -9.19 -15.17
N LEU A 122 -0.33 -9.52 -16.28
CA LEU A 122 0.91 -8.89 -16.72
C LEU A 122 0.70 -8.01 -17.94
N PHE A 123 1.37 -6.87 -17.94
CA PHE A 123 1.39 -5.92 -19.05
C PHE A 123 2.82 -5.40 -19.27
N THR A 124 3.09 -4.91 -20.48
CA THR A 124 4.19 -3.96 -20.71
C THR A 124 3.62 -2.55 -20.84
N LEU A 125 4.30 -1.56 -20.30
CA LEU A 125 4.00 -0.16 -20.55
C LEU A 125 4.74 0.29 -21.82
N ASP A 126 4.00 0.57 -22.89
CA ASP A 126 4.51 1.30 -24.05
C ASP A 126 4.64 2.78 -23.65
N THR A 127 5.84 3.16 -23.24
CA THR A 127 6.09 4.51 -22.68
C THR A 127 6.04 5.61 -23.74
N ALA A 128 6.14 5.28 -25.02
CA ALA A 128 6.02 6.25 -26.12
C ALA A 128 4.55 6.53 -26.46
N ALA A 129 3.72 5.49 -26.45
CA ALA A 129 2.28 5.60 -26.67
C ALA A 129 1.47 5.85 -25.39
N ALA A 130 2.12 5.84 -24.22
CA ALA A 130 1.52 5.96 -22.90
C ALA A 130 0.33 5.00 -22.72
N ARG A 131 0.54 3.71 -23.01
CA ARG A 131 -0.52 2.70 -22.92
C ARG A 131 0.03 1.35 -22.46
N LEU A 132 -0.83 0.58 -21.82
CA LEU A 132 -0.52 -0.79 -21.43
C LEU A 132 -0.81 -1.77 -22.58
N VAL A 133 0.08 -2.73 -22.75
CA VAL A 133 -0.06 -3.84 -23.69
C VAL A 133 -0.12 -5.13 -22.89
N PRO A 134 -1.26 -5.86 -22.93
CA PRO A 134 -1.42 -7.10 -22.18
C PRO A 134 -0.40 -8.17 -22.60
N MET A 135 0.16 -8.87 -21.61
CA MET A 135 1.06 -10.01 -21.82
C MET A 135 0.42 -11.34 -21.42
N GLY A 136 -0.68 -11.31 -20.68
CA GLY A 136 -1.42 -12.48 -20.25
C GLY A 136 -1.82 -12.45 -18.77
N ARG A 137 -2.54 -13.49 -18.39
CA ARG A 137 -3.07 -13.73 -17.04
C ARG A 137 -2.58 -15.09 -16.57
N TYR A 138 -1.98 -15.15 -15.40
CA TYR A 138 -1.25 -16.31 -14.90
C TYR A 138 -1.73 -16.69 -13.49
N PRO A 139 -2.00 -17.98 -13.19
CA PRO A 139 -2.42 -18.39 -11.86
C PRO A 139 -1.30 -18.14 -10.83
N SER A 140 -1.67 -17.65 -9.66
CA SER A 140 -0.77 -17.46 -8.51
C SER A 140 -1.00 -18.49 -7.41
N GLY A 141 -2.26 -18.74 -7.04
CA GLY A 141 -2.63 -19.69 -5.98
C GLY A 141 -4.13 -19.71 -5.74
N ALA A 142 -4.60 -20.66 -4.94
CA ALA A 142 -6.03 -20.75 -4.60
C ALA A 142 -6.47 -19.54 -3.76
N GLY A 143 -7.73 -19.12 -3.89
CA GLY A 143 -8.32 -17.98 -3.17
C GLY A 143 -8.33 -16.68 -3.96
N GLU A 144 -8.84 -15.61 -3.35
CA GLU A 144 -8.99 -14.29 -3.97
C GLU A 144 -7.67 -13.52 -3.91
N ALA A 145 -7.09 -13.18 -5.07
CA ALA A 145 -5.92 -12.31 -5.17
C ALA A 145 -6.33 -10.87 -4.84
N TYR A 146 -5.62 -10.24 -3.90
CA TYR A 146 -5.96 -8.94 -3.35
C TYR A 146 -4.81 -7.96 -3.54
N GLY A 147 -3.75 -8.02 -2.71
CA GLY A 147 -2.56 -7.19 -2.88
C GLY A 147 -1.58 -7.69 -3.94
N MET A 148 -0.75 -6.78 -4.46
CA MET A 148 0.30 -7.10 -5.42
C MET A 148 1.50 -6.18 -5.27
N CYS A 149 2.71 -6.74 -5.17
CA CYS A 149 3.95 -5.99 -5.32
C CYS A 149 5.04 -6.80 -6.02
N LEU A 150 5.94 -6.11 -6.68
CA LEU A 150 7.04 -6.68 -7.45
C LEU A 150 8.37 -6.54 -6.71
N TRP A 151 9.29 -7.42 -7.01
CA TRP A 151 10.67 -7.35 -6.58
C TRP A 151 11.63 -7.71 -7.70
N ARG A 152 12.54 -6.81 -8.02
CA ARG A 152 13.67 -7.10 -8.87
C ARG A 152 14.89 -7.43 -8.01
N ARG A 153 15.29 -8.70 -7.99
CA ARG A 153 16.42 -9.14 -7.19
C ARG A 153 17.74 -8.59 -7.74
N ALA A 154 18.46 -7.82 -6.92
CA ALA A 154 19.64 -7.07 -7.37
C ALA A 154 20.80 -7.96 -7.85
N LYS A 155 20.99 -9.19 -7.28
CA LYS A 155 22.13 -10.05 -7.59
C LYS A 155 22.13 -10.64 -8.99
N ASP A 156 20.97 -10.81 -9.61
CA ASP A 156 20.81 -11.51 -10.90
C ASP A 156 19.72 -10.89 -11.80
N GLY A 157 19.02 -9.86 -11.32
CA GLY A 157 17.95 -9.21 -12.05
C GLY A 157 16.66 -10.02 -12.17
N ALA A 158 16.54 -11.15 -11.47
CA ALA A 158 15.34 -11.99 -11.48
C ALA A 158 14.14 -11.19 -10.96
N LEU A 159 12.99 -11.34 -11.61
CA LEU A 159 11.74 -10.67 -11.26
C LEU A 159 10.82 -11.62 -10.48
N PHE A 160 10.32 -11.13 -9.36
CA PHE A 160 9.34 -11.82 -8.54
C PHE A 160 8.13 -10.92 -8.30
N GLY A 161 6.97 -11.53 -8.09
CA GLY A 161 5.78 -10.88 -7.57
C GLY A 161 5.39 -11.50 -6.23
N PHE A 162 4.72 -10.72 -5.38
CA PHE A 162 4.07 -11.18 -4.18
C PHE A 162 2.59 -10.89 -4.33
N VAL A 163 1.78 -11.94 -4.39
CA VAL A 163 0.33 -11.83 -4.46
C VAL A 163 -0.20 -12.06 -3.05
N VAL A 164 -0.70 -11.00 -2.44
CA VAL A 164 -1.35 -11.08 -1.14
C VAL A 164 -2.78 -11.52 -1.35
N MET A 165 -3.13 -12.66 -0.77
CA MET A 165 -4.47 -13.22 -0.86
C MET A 165 -5.33 -12.66 0.27
N LYS A 166 -6.60 -12.46 0.03
CA LYS A 166 -7.54 -11.87 0.99
C LYS A 166 -7.59 -12.58 2.33
N ASP A 167 -7.26 -13.86 2.38
CA ASP A 167 -7.17 -14.64 3.61
C ASP A 167 -5.86 -14.44 4.41
N GLY A 168 -4.96 -13.56 3.95
CA GLY A 168 -3.65 -13.28 4.55
C GLY A 168 -2.52 -14.22 4.08
N ARG A 169 -2.76 -15.13 3.14
CA ARG A 169 -1.70 -15.87 2.47
C ARG A 169 -0.97 -14.96 1.48
N ILE A 170 0.32 -15.16 1.32
CA ILE A 170 1.17 -14.39 0.41
C ILE A 170 1.90 -15.37 -0.49
N ASP A 171 1.52 -15.44 -1.76
CA ASP A 171 2.17 -16.31 -2.74
C ASP A 171 3.26 -15.54 -3.49
N GLN A 172 4.50 -15.98 -3.33
CA GLN A 172 5.63 -15.45 -4.09
C GLN A 172 5.72 -16.19 -5.42
N VAL A 173 5.65 -15.45 -6.52
CA VAL A 173 5.77 -15.97 -7.88
C VAL A 173 7.07 -15.50 -8.53
N ALA A 174 7.76 -16.40 -9.24
CA ALA A 174 8.85 -16.04 -10.14
C ALA A 174 8.25 -15.71 -11.51
N ILE A 175 8.66 -14.60 -12.10
CA ILE A 175 8.18 -14.10 -13.40
C ILE A 175 9.34 -14.20 -14.40
N ASP A 176 9.33 -15.21 -15.25
CA ASP A 176 10.32 -15.40 -16.32
C ASP A 176 9.82 -14.75 -17.62
N LEU A 177 10.60 -13.80 -18.11
CA LEU A 177 10.31 -13.01 -19.31
C LEU A 177 11.23 -13.36 -20.49
N ALA A 178 12.01 -14.45 -20.40
CA ALA A 178 12.99 -14.83 -21.43
C ALA A 178 12.31 -15.36 -22.70
N ALA A 179 11.17 -16.04 -22.56
CA ALA A 179 10.37 -16.50 -23.69
C ALA A 179 9.39 -15.41 -24.18
N PRO A 180 8.87 -15.51 -25.43
CA PRO A 180 7.86 -14.58 -25.94
C PRO A 180 6.61 -14.49 -25.07
N ALA A 181 6.16 -15.62 -24.49
CA ALA A 181 5.10 -15.66 -23.48
C ALA A 181 5.74 -15.79 -22.08
N PRO A 182 5.40 -14.92 -21.14
CA PRO A 182 5.87 -15.03 -19.76
C PRO A 182 5.54 -16.38 -19.14
N LYS A 183 6.43 -16.85 -18.24
CA LYS A 183 6.14 -17.98 -17.37
C LYS A 183 6.10 -17.48 -15.93
N VAL A 184 4.97 -17.69 -15.26
CA VAL A 184 4.78 -17.35 -13.85
C VAL A 184 4.66 -18.65 -13.06
N THR A 185 5.46 -18.77 -12.00
CA THR A 185 5.51 -20.00 -11.18
C THR A 185 5.56 -19.62 -9.70
N THR A 186 4.64 -20.14 -8.90
CA THR A 186 4.68 -19.97 -7.44
C THR A 186 5.88 -20.72 -6.88
N VAL A 187 6.75 -20.00 -6.18
CA VAL A 187 8.02 -20.52 -5.64
C VAL A 187 8.03 -20.61 -4.11
N ARG A 188 7.15 -19.89 -3.44
CA ARG A 188 7.02 -19.89 -1.99
C ARG A 188 5.65 -19.33 -1.58
N SER A 189 5.11 -19.81 -0.45
CA SER A 189 3.92 -19.23 0.18
C SER A 189 4.23 -18.90 1.64
N MET A 190 3.74 -17.76 2.10
CA MET A 190 3.81 -17.26 3.47
C MET A 190 2.39 -17.02 3.99
N LYS A 191 2.20 -16.80 5.29
CA LYS A 191 0.87 -16.65 5.88
C LYS A 191 0.89 -15.64 7.02
N LEU A 192 -0.07 -14.72 7.00
CA LEU A 192 -0.50 -13.89 8.13
C LEU A 192 -1.82 -14.44 8.72
N GLY A 193 -2.26 -13.88 9.82
CA GLY A 193 -3.39 -14.41 10.59
C GLY A 193 -4.75 -14.11 9.99
N THR A 194 -4.91 -12.91 9.42
CA THR A 194 -6.18 -12.35 8.95
C THR A 194 -6.03 -11.70 7.57
N GLN A 195 -7.02 -10.93 7.16
CA GLN A 195 -7.01 -10.19 5.90
C GLN A 195 -5.80 -9.26 5.80
N ALA A 196 -5.16 -9.27 4.66
CA ALA A 196 -4.02 -8.43 4.33
C ALA A 196 -4.10 -7.99 2.87
N GLU A 197 -3.60 -6.82 2.57
CA GLU A 197 -3.62 -6.28 1.22
C GLU A 197 -2.30 -5.61 0.86
N GLY A 198 -2.03 -4.41 1.36
CA GLY A 198 -0.91 -3.59 0.98
C GLY A 198 0.43 -4.30 1.12
N CYS A 199 1.26 -4.25 0.08
CA CYS A 199 2.63 -4.74 0.16
C CYS A 199 3.60 -3.87 -0.63
N VAL A 200 4.87 -3.86 -0.21
CA VAL A 200 5.97 -3.24 -0.95
C VAL A 200 7.29 -3.95 -0.68
N VAL A 201 8.17 -4.01 -1.67
CA VAL A 201 9.50 -4.59 -1.49
C VAL A 201 10.57 -3.53 -1.64
N ASP A 202 11.48 -3.47 -0.68
CA ASP A 202 12.70 -2.68 -0.81
C ASP A 202 13.73 -3.46 -1.62
N ASP A 203 13.85 -3.16 -2.90
CA ASP A 203 14.77 -3.80 -3.84
C ASP A 203 16.24 -3.73 -3.38
N ARG A 204 16.61 -2.72 -2.57
CA ARG A 204 17.98 -2.52 -2.04
C ARG A 204 18.36 -3.55 -0.98
N THR A 205 17.37 -3.94 -0.16
CA THR A 205 17.59 -4.80 1.01
C THR A 205 16.98 -6.19 0.86
N GLY A 206 16.09 -6.39 -0.11
CA GLY A 206 15.32 -7.62 -0.27
C GLY A 206 14.39 -7.87 0.93
N LEU A 207 13.77 -6.81 1.45
CA LEU A 207 12.77 -6.88 2.51
C LEU A 207 11.40 -6.59 1.94
N LEU A 208 10.47 -7.52 2.13
CA LEU A 208 9.05 -7.38 1.86
C LEU A 208 8.35 -6.85 3.11
N TYR A 209 7.55 -5.82 2.94
CA TYR A 209 6.64 -5.29 3.95
C TYR A 209 5.20 -5.59 3.52
N VAL A 210 4.34 -5.98 4.46
CA VAL A 210 2.94 -6.32 4.21
C VAL A 210 2.08 -5.72 5.32
N ALA A 211 0.94 -5.15 4.95
CA ALA A 211 -0.08 -4.67 5.87
C ALA A 211 -1.15 -5.76 6.08
N GLU A 212 -1.40 -6.10 7.35
CA GLU A 212 -2.51 -6.90 7.83
C GLU A 212 -3.50 -5.93 8.46
N GLU A 213 -4.66 -5.75 7.84
CA GLU A 213 -5.55 -4.59 7.97
C GLU A 213 -5.87 -4.20 9.42
N ASP A 214 -6.40 -5.14 10.21
CA ASP A 214 -6.77 -4.92 11.62
C ASP A 214 -5.61 -5.08 12.61
N VAL A 215 -4.43 -5.55 12.15
CA VAL A 215 -3.34 -5.98 13.04
C VAL A 215 -2.14 -5.05 12.97
N GLY A 216 -1.66 -4.72 11.75
CA GLY A 216 -0.51 -3.85 11.55
C GLY A 216 0.45 -4.32 10.47
N LEU A 217 1.73 -4.03 10.64
CA LEU A 217 2.74 -4.21 9.62
C LEU A 217 3.68 -5.37 9.93
N TRP A 218 3.95 -6.14 8.91
CA TRP A 218 4.83 -7.29 8.95
C TRP A 218 6.00 -7.15 7.97
N ARG A 219 7.10 -7.81 8.29
CA ARG A 219 8.28 -7.86 7.45
C ARG A 219 8.71 -9.31 7.21
N PHE A 220 9.08 -9.61 5.95
CA PHE A 220 9.67 -10.88 5.52
C PHE A 220 10.96 -10.62 4.74
N ALA A 221 11.84 -11.61 4.66
CA ALA A 221 12.90 -11.63 3.66
C ALA A 221 12.30 -12.04 2.31
N ALA A 222 12.60 -11.30 1.24
CA ALA A 222 12.03 -11.54 -0.09
C ALA A 222 12.72 -12.68 -0.86
N ASP A 223 13.92 -13.15 -0.47
CA ASP A 223 14.60 -14.26 -1.15
C ASP A 223 13.75 -15.54 -1.04
N PRO A 224 13.45 -16.24 -2.16
CA PRO A 224 12.65 -17.48 -2.14
C PRO A 224 13.19 -18.57 -1.24
N ALA A 225 14.51 -18.59 -0.98
CA ALA A 225 15.15 -19.56 -0.08
C ALA A 225 15.10 -19.15 1.40
N ALA A 226 14.63 -17.95 1.72
CA ALA A 226 14.53 -17.47 3.09
C ALA A 226 13.36 -18.13 3.85
N PRO A 227 13.41 -18.14 5.21
CA PRO A 227 12.28 -18.59 6.01
C PRO A 227 10.98 -17.81 5.71
N THR A 228 9.84 -18.47 5.90
CA THR A 228 8.51 -17.89 5.73
C THR A 228 8.00 -17.15 6.98
N THR A 229 8.84 -17.01 8.01
CA THR A 229 8.48 -16.40 9.28
C THR A 229 8.33 -14.88 9.14
N ALA A 230 7.17 -14.37 9.54
CA ALA A 230 6.90 -12.95 9.65
C ALA A 230 7.57 -12.33 10.89
N THR A 231 8.00 -11.07 10.77
CA THR A 231 8.41 -10.24 11.91
C THR A 231 7.44 -9.06 12.02
N ALA A 232 6.71 -8.95 13.13
CA ALA A 232 5.87 -7.77 13.39
C ALA A 232 6.76 -6.53 13.56
N ILE A 233 6.40 -5.41 12.92
CA ILE A 233 7.21 -4.19 12.89
C ILE A 233 6.46 -2.94 13.34
N ALA A 234 5.13 -2.93 13.24
CA ALA A 234 4.25 -1.92 13.79
C ALA A 234 2.88 -2.55 14.04
N GLN A 235 2.09 -1.96 14.92
CA GLN A 235 0.74 -2.45 15.26
C GLN A 235 -0.28 -1.36 14.99
N VAL A 236 -1.49 -1.77 14.64
CA VAL A 236 -2.68 -0.92 14.74
C VAL A 236 -2.88 -0.63 16.24
N ASP A 237 -2.68 0.63 16.61
CA ASP A 237 -2.72 1.08 18.01
C ASP A 237 -3.84 2.11 18.26
N GLY A 238 -4.62 2.44 17.22
CA GLY A 238 -5.67 3.44 17.23
C GLY A 238 -5.15 4.87 17.46
N ARG A 239 -3.84 5.09 17.36
CA ARG A 239 -3.19 6.36 17.64
C ARG A 239 -2.25 6.80 16.50
N THR A 240 -1.23 6.00 16.19
CA THR A 240 -0.26 6.25 15.11
C THR A 240 -0.66 5.55 13.83
N LEU A 241 -1.32 4.41 13.96
CA LEU A 241 -1.90 3.62 12.87
C LEU A 241 -3.30 3.19 13.30
N VAL A 242 -4.30 3.61 12.53
CA VAL A 242 -5.72 3.30 12.75
C VAL A 242 -6.17 2.33 11.66
N ALA A 243 -6.87 1.27 12.03
CA ALA A 243 -7.37 0.27 11.10
C ALA A 243 -8.39 0.89 10.09
N ASP A 244 -8.34 0.48 8.86
CA ASP A 244 -7.49 -0.57 8.33
C ASP A 244 -6.10 -0.01 7.98
N ALA A 245 -5.07 -0.85 8.14
CA ALA A 245 -3.74 -0.59 7.61
C ALA A 245 -3.70 -1.12 6.17
N GLU A 246 -3.59 -0.22 5.20
CA GLU A 246 -3.77 -0.52 3.78
C GLU A 246 -2.49 -0.32 2.96
N GLY A 247 -2.54 0.35 1.83
CA GLY A 247 -1.46 0.55 0.89
C GLY A 247 -0.13 0.93 1.53
N LEU A 248 0.95 0.41 0.98
CA LEU A 248 2.33 0.65 1.42
C LEU A 248 3.17 1.25 0.32
N ALA A 249 3.96 2.28 0.66
CA ALA A 249 4.93 2.87 -0.26
C ALA A 249 6.29 3.09 0.42
N LEU A 250 7.36 3.20 -0.37
CA LEU A 250 8.71 3.43 0.13
C LEU A 250 9.29 4.76 -0.34
N ALA A 251 9.90 5.49 0.60
CA ALA A 251 10.79 6.61 0.32
C ALA A 251 12.24 6.18 0.62
N PRO A 252 12.94 5.51 -0.30
CA PRO A 252 14.26 4.96 -0.04
C PRO A 252 15.33 6.06 0.07
N ARG A 253 16.26 5.93 1.05
CA ARG A 253 17.38 6.83 1.23
C ARG A 253 18.67 6.09 1.57
N GLY A 254 19.71 6.27 0.78
CA GLY A 254 20.98 5.56 0.93
C GLY A 254 20.81 4.04 0.77
N ARG A 255 21.58 3.26 1.52
CA ARG A 255 21.61 1.81 1.35
C ARG A 255 20.42 1.09 2.00
N THR A 256 19.93 1.58 3.14
CA THR A 256 18.90 0.90 3.95
C THR A 256 17.92 1.86 4.63
N GLY A 257 18.20 3.15 4.59
CA GLY A 257 17.37 4.18 5.26
C GLY A 257 16.22 4.67 4.40
N GLY A 258 15.50 5.65 4.93
CA GLY A 258 14.34 6.26 4.30
C GLY A 258 13.07 6.10 5.13
N TYR A 259 11.93 6.01 4.49
CA TYR A 259 10.63 5.87 5.15
C TYR A 259 9.80 4.76 4.49
N LEU A 260 9.11 3.99 5.31
CA LEU A 260 7.94 3.21 4.93
C LEU A 260 6.72 4.09 5.20
N VAL A 261 5.86 4.27 4.22
CA VAL A 261 4.60 5.03 4.30
C VAL A 261 3.46 4.02 4.25
N VAL A 262 2.45 4.24 5.08
CA VAL A 262 1.30 3.34 5.24
C VAL A 262 0.02 4.16 5.14
N SER A 263 -0.97 3.72 4.40
CA SER A 263 -2.32 4.22 4.50
C SER A 263 -2.95 3.76 5.82
N SER A 264 -3.32 4.72 6.67
CA SER A 264 -4.11 4.55 7.89
C SER A 264 -5.54 4.92 7.52
N GLN A 265 -6.23 3.97 6.87
CA GLN A 265 -7.51 4.21 6.21
C GLN A 265 -8.58 4.70 7.20
N GLY A 266 -8.68 4.06 8.37
CA GLY A 266 -9.73 4.35 9.34
C GLY A 266 -9.73 5.76 9.94
N ASP A 267 -8.70 6.58 9.67
CA ASP A 267 -8.71 8.00 10.01
C ASP A 267 -8.19 8.91 8.91
N ASN A 268 -8.15 8.41 7.66
CA ASN A 268 -7.80 9.15 6.46
C ASN A 268 -6.42 9.82 6.56
N ALA A 269 -5.41 9.08 7.04
CA ALA A 269 -4.06 9.59 7.23
C ALA A 269 -3.00 8.63 6.66
N TYR A 270 -1.79 9.15 6.50
CA TYR A 270 -0.64 8.40 6.01
C TYR A 270 0.45 8.43 7.07
N THR A 271 0.80 7.27 7.61
CA THR A 271 1.78 7.13 8.68
C THR A 271 3.16 6.79 8.12
N LEU A 272 4.19 7.46 8.62
CA LEU A 272 5.57 7.25 8.22
C LEU A 272 6.36 6.54 9.32
N TYR A 273 7.09 5.50 8.94
CA TYR A 273 8.08 4.83 9.78
C TYR A 273 9.48 4.98 9.20
N ARG A 274 10.44 5.35 10.03
CA ARG A 274 11.85 5.53 9.62
C ARG A 274 12.54 4.18 9.49
N LEU A 275 13.13 3.91 8.33
CA LEU A 275 13.92 2.72 8.07
C LEU A 275 15.40 2.92 8.49
N PRO A 276 16.14 1.85 8.82
CA PRO A 276 15.72 0.43 8.82
C PRO A 276 15.03 -0.01 10.12
N GLY A 277 15.02 0.80 11.18
CA GLY A 277 14.53 0.43 12.52
C GLY A 277 13.01 0.40 12.66
N VAL A 278 12.26 0.82 11.66
CA VAL A 278 10.79 0.95 11.64
C VAL A 278 10.28 1.70 12.87
N THR A 279 10.81 2.91 13.09
CA THR A 279 10.38 3.79 14.17
C THR A 279 9.44 4.87 13.65
N TYR A 280 8.35 5.13 14.37
CA TYR A 280 7.38 6.17 14.01
C TYR A 280 8.08 7.51 13.74
N ALA A 281 7.73 8.17 12.64
CA ALA A 281 8.35 9.41 12.20
C ALA A 281 7.36 10.58 12.06
N GLY A 282 6.08 10.29 12.07
CA GLY A 282 4.99 11.25 11.92
C GLY A 282 3.92 10.74 10.98
N ARG A 283 2.88 11.53 10.79
CA ARG A 283 1.75 11.22 9.91
C ARG A 283 1.19 12.49 9.29
N PHE A 284 0.51 12.39 8.16
CA PHE A 284 -0.12 13.52 7.48
C PHE A 284 -1.46 13.11 6.86
N ARG A 285 -2.27 14.11 6.48
CA ARG A 285 -3.49 13.94 5.68
C ARG A 285 -3.36 14.72 4.38
N ILE A 286 -4.12 14.32 3.36
CA ILE A 286 -4.27 15.10 2.13
C ILE A 286 -5.56 15.91 2.23
N GLY A 287 -5.51 17.19 1.84
CA GLY A 287 -6.68 18.09 1.85
C GLY A 287 -6.30 19.55 2.03
N GLY A 288 -7.30 20.40 2.28
CA GLY A 288 -7.09 21.81 2.61
C GLY A 288 -6.64 22.70 1.46
N GLY A 289 -6.77 22.26 0.20
CA GLY A 289 -6.45 23.00 -1.02
C GLY A 289 -7.67 23.36 -1.86
N ALA A 290 -7.42 23.72 -3.11
CA ALA A 290 -8.49 23.89 -4.12
C ALA A 290 -9.02 22.54 -4.63
N ILE A 291 -8.18 21.50 -4.53
CA ILE A 291 -8.52 20.09 -4.74
C ILE A 291 -8.95 19.55 -3.39
N ASP A 292 -9.97 18.72 -3.35
CA ASP A 292 -10.44 18.05 -2.14
C ASP A 292 -9.38 17.11 -1.52
N GLY A 293 -9.71 16.47 -0.43
CA GLY A 293 -8.81 15.55 0.28
C GLY A 293 -8.87 14.14 -0.27
N THR A 294 -8.37 13.22 0.55
CA THR A 294 -8.58 11.79 0.36
C THR A 294 -9.30 11.21 1.56
N SER A 295 -10.13 10.23 1.30
CA SER A 295 -10.76 9.39 2.32
C SER A 295 -10.74 7.93 1.91
N ASP A 296 -10.87 7.05 2.89
CA ASP A 296 -10.96 5.60 2.70
C ASP A 296 -9.92 5.08 1.69
N THR A 297 -8.65 5.53 1.86
CA THR A 297 -7.58 5.25 0.90
C THR A 297 -7.12 3.81 0.98
N ASP A 298 -7.35 3.04 -0.08
CA ASP A 298 -6.80 1.70 -0.27
C ASP A 298 -5.31 1.79 -0.67
N GLY A 299 -5.01 2.13 -1.90
CA GLY A 299 -3.67 2.11 -2.46
C GLY A 299 -2.92 3.44 -2.43
N ILE A 300 -1.61 3.35 -2.25
CA ILE A 300 -0.67 4.48 -2.33
C ILE A 300 0.61 4.09 -3.04
N GLU A 301 1.25 5.06 -3.72
CA GLU A 301 2.59 4.87 -4.29
C GLU A 301 3.45 6.11 -4.11
N LEU A 302 4.76 5.92 -4.03
CA LEU A 302 5.74 7.00 -3.91
C LEU A 302 6.96 6.75 -4.78
N ALA A 303 7.20 7.59 -5.76
CA ALA A 303 8.43 7.60 -6.52
C ALA A 303 9.26 8.84 -6.20
N LEU A 304 10.51 8.62 -5.78
CA LEU A 304 11.45 9.71 -5.50
C LEU A 304 12.14 10.22 -6.77
N GLY A 305 12.60 11.45 -6.69
CA GLY A 305 13.34 12.14 -7.75
C GLY A 305 12.62 13.41 -8.21
N ASP A 306 13.23 14.08 -9.16
CA ASP A 306 12.63 15.26 -9.77
C ASP A 306 11.66 14.84 -10.88
N PHE A 307 10.40 15.27 -10.79
CA PHE A 307 9.35 15.12 -11.80
C PHE A 307 8.93 16.48 -12.41
N GLY A 308 9.73 17.53 -12.17
CA GLY A 308 9.41 18.90 -12.57
C GLY A 308 9.05 19.79 -11.38
N PRO A 309 8.68 21.04 -11.64
CA PRO A 309 8.54 22.08 -10.62
C PRO A 309 7.51 21.77 -9.53
N ASP A 310 6.47 21.01 -9.86
CA ASP A 310 5.43 20.65 -8.91
C ASP A 310 5.85 19.50 -7.97
N TYR A 311 6.77 18.62 -8.42
CA TYR A 311 7.22 17.44 -7.68
C TYR A 311 8.76 17.31 -7.66
N PRO A 312 9.50 18.29 -7.14
CA PRO A 312 10.96 18.35 -7.29
C PRO A 312 11.74 17.31 -6.47
N ALA A 313 11.09 16.64 -5.50
CA ALA A 313 11.72 15.61 -4.65
C ALA A 313 11.02 14.27 -4.70
N GLY A 314 9.95 14.16 -5.48
CA GLY A 314 9.13 12.95 -5.61
C GLY A 314 7.65 13.25 -5.72
N LEU A 315 6.96 12.27 -6.27
CA LEU A 315 5.51 12.24 -6.42
C LEU A 315 4.95 11.15 -5.50
N PHE A 316 4.05 11.56 -4.60
CA PHE A 316 3.21 10.66 -3.82
C PHE A 316 1.82 10.66 -4.44
N VAL A 317 1.26 9.48 -4.66
CA VAL A 317 -0.09 9.26 -5.20
C VAL A 317 -0.89 8.46 -4.20
N ALA A 318 -2.13 8.88 -3.96
CA ALA A 318 -3.05 8.18 -3.08
C ALA A 318 -4.42 8.05 -3.75
N GLN A 319 -5.04 6.88 -3.65
CA GLN A 319 -6.42 6.67 -4.02
C GLN A 319 -7.34 7.52 -3.12
N ASP A 320 -8.42 8.03 -3.68
CA ASP A 320 -9.46 8.77 -2.97
C ASP A 320 -10.80 8.05 -3.06
N GLY A 321 -11.27 7.56 -1.92
CA GLY A 321 -12.49 6.78 -1.79
C GLY A 321 -13.76 7.59 -1.89
N ASP A 322 -13.74 8.92 -1.66
CA ASP A 322 -14.90 9.80 -1.78
C ASP A 322 -14.58 11.08 -2.56
N ASN A 323 -14.77 11.02 -3.86
CA ASN A 323 -14.58 12.13 -4.80
C ASN A 323 -15.93 12.72 -5.28
N ALA A 324 -16.96 12.69 -4.43
CA ALA A 324 -18.30 13.15 -4.81
C ALA A 324 -18.31 14.64 -5.26
N PRO A 325 -19.07 15.01 -6.32
CA PRO A 325 -20.08 14.20 -7.02
C PRO A 325 -19.54 13.29 -8.14
N ALA A 326 -18.23 13.32 -8.42
CA ALA A 326 -17.60 12.45 -9.40
C ALA A 326 -17.37 11.03 -8.82
N THR A 327 -16.93 10.11 -9.66
CA THR A 327 -16.44 8.79 -9.25
C THR A 327 -15.03 8.92 -8.63
N GLN A 328 -14.56 7.90 -7.95
CA GLN A 328 -13.25 7.84 -7.30
C GLN A 328 -12.10 8.19 -8.25
N ASN A 329 -11.01 8.70 -7.71
CA ASN A 329 -9.82 9.10 -8.46
C ASN A 329 -8.53 8.90 -7.65
N PHE A 330 -7.42 9.51 -8.09
CA PHE A 330 -6.15 9.52 -7.37
C PHE A 330 -5.68 10.97 -7.19
N LYS A 331 -5.18 11.30 -5.99
CA LYS A 331 -4.61 12.61 -5.67
C LYS A 331 -3.09 12.56 -5.75
N TYR A 332 -2.50 13.58 -6.35
CA TYR A 332 -1.05 13.75 -6.52
C TYR A 332 -0.51 14.77 -5.53
N VAL A 333 0.50 14.40 -4.77
CA VAL A 333 1.09 15.24 -3.72
C VAL A 333 2.60 15.34 -3.89
N SER A 334 3.11 16.55 -3.77
CA SER A 334 4.56 16.77 -3.72
C SER A 334 5.17 16.18 -2.45
N TRP A 335 6.08 15.23 -2.60
CA TRP A 335 6.79 14.64 -1.46
C TRP A 335 7.57 15.68 -0.67
N ALA A 336 8.12 16.71 -1.33
CA ALA A 336 8.78 17.84 -0.67
C ALA A 336 7.84 18.58 0.29
N ARG A 337 6.54 18.71 -0.03
CA ARG A 337 5.55 19.33 0.86
C ARG A 337 5.27 18.44 2.08
N VAL A 338 5.18 17.13 1.89
CA VAL A 338 5.01 16.16 2.99
C VAL A 338 6.17 16.25 3.96
N LEU A 339 7.41 16.15 3.47
CA LEU A 339 8.61 16.25 4.31
C LEU A 339 8.67 17.57 5.09
N ARG A 340 8.30 18.68 4.45
CA ARG A 340 8.27 20.00 5.09
C ARG A 340 7.22 20.07 6.20
N ALA A 341 5.99 19.57 5.93
CA ALA A 341 4.89 19.56 6.90
C ALA A 341 5.25 18.75 8.15
N LEU A 342 5.97 17.64 7.96
CA LEU A 342 6.43 16.77 9.04
C LEU A 342 7.79 17.19 9.64
N LYS A 343 8.43 18.26 9.13
CA LYS A 343 9.78 18.71 9.51
C LYS A 343 10.83 17.60 9.37
N LEU A 344 10.65 16.72 8.37
CA LEU A 344 11.57 15.64 8.03
C LEU A 344 12.55 16.05 6.91
N ARG A 345 13.62 15.24 6.77
CA ARG A 345 14.68 15.48 5.76
C ARG A 345 14.91 14.25 4.90
#